data_610b83f1e2e2c7308f372766133b5bbe
#
_entry.id   610b83f1e2e2c7308f372766133b5bbe
#
_cell.length_a   1.000
_cell.length_b   1.000
_cell.length_c   1.000
_cell.angle_alpha   90.00
_cell.angle_beta   90.00
_cell.angle_gamma   90.00
#
_symmetry.space_group_name_H-M   'P 1'
#
loop_
_entity.id
_entity.type
_entity.pdbx_description
1 polymer ?
#
loop_
_entity_poly.entity_id
_entity_poly.type
_entity_poly.pdbx_seq_one_letter_code
_entity_poly.pdbx_strand_id
1 'polypeptide(L)'
;MRKILFYFLVLFVLDMNAQMYVSPNSYVFVNNAYVYVGQDVNLDNNANMYLRNSSQLLQGNTTTSSNRGLGNLSVFQEGTSNQYGYNYWCSPVGVPSASVGNAAFGITRLNRPTALITSSPATILPSGTLDGVATNSSLSIASRWIYKFVQSNQYGQWAYVGNASTINPGEGFTMKGVSGTDTVIADTN
;
A
#
# COMPACT_ATOMS: atom_id res chain seq x y z
N MET A 1 -36.01 -39.31 13.51
CA MET A 1 -34.90 -39.17 12.56
C MET A 1 -35.09 -38.00 11.59
N ARG A 2 -36.23 -37.80 10.93
CA ARG A 2 -36.43 -36.73 9.93
C ARG A 2 -36.28 -35.29 10.48
N LYS A 3 -36.66 -35.02 11.74
CA LYS A 3 -36.53 -33.72 12.38
C LYS A 3 -35.09 -33.41 12.81
N ILE A 4 -34.30 -34.40 13.21
CA ILE A 4 -32.90 -34.23 13.57
C ILE A 4 -32.06 -33.90 12.34
N LEU A 5 -32.36 -34.46 11.19
CA LEU A 5 -31.69 -34.14 9.92
C LEU A 5 -31.94 -32.71 9.49
N PHE A 6 -33.14 -32.16 9.75
CA PHE A 6 -33.47 -30.77 9.45
C PHE A 6 -32.70 -29.77 10.34
N TYR A 7 -32.53 -30.06 11.62
CA TYR A 7 -31.70 -29.23 12.51
C TYR A 7 -30.21 -29.29 12.17
N PHE A 8 -29.74 -30.45 11.68
CA PHE A 8 -28.35 -30.57 11.19
C PHE A 8 -28.12 -29.77 9.91
N LEU A 9 -29.11 -29.72 9.01
CA LEU A 9 -29.02 -28.92 7.78
C LEU A 9 -29.06 -27.42 8.03
N VAL A 10 -29.82 -26.95 9.03
CA VAL A 10 -29.89 -25.53 9.42
C VAL A 10 -28.59 -25.06 10.08
N LEU A 11 -27.85 -25.93 10.76
CA LEU A 11 -26.55 -25.60 11.34
C LEU A 11 -25.43 -25.41 10.30
N PHE A 12 -25.64 -25.86 9.07
CA PHE A 12 -24.68 -25.68 7.97
C PHE A 12 -24.87 -24.37 7.18
N VAL A 13 -25.88 -23.57 7.48
CA VAL A 13 -26.09 -22.22 6.91
C VAL A 13 -25.53 -21.16 7.86
N LEU A 14 -24.40 -21.42 8.47
CA LEU A 14 -23.63 -20.35 9.13
C LEU A 14 -22.88 -19.61 8.03
N ASP A 15 -23.09 -18.33 7.93
CA ASP A 15 -22.32 -17.46 7.03
C ASP A 15 -20.83 -17.69 7.26
N MET A 16 -20.19 -18.39 6.34
CA MET A 16 -18.75 -18.56 6.38
C MET A 16 -18.10 -17.26 5.94
N ASN A 17 -17.79 -16.44 6.92
CA ASN A 17 -17.06 -15.20 6.69
C ASN A 17 -15.60 -15.52 6.39
N ALA A 18 -15.18 -15.27 5.16
CA ALA A 18 -13.81 -15.53 4.73
C ALA A 18 -12.89 -14.38 5.14
N GLN A 19 -12.16 -14.55 6.23
CA GLN A 19 -11.02 -13.72 6.61
C GLN A 19 -9.75 -14.26 5.98
N MET A 20 -8.81 -13.37 5.67
CA MET A 20 -7.47 -13.73 5.26
C MET A 20 -6.50 -13.54 6.42
N TYR A 21 -5.81 -14.60 6.81
CA TYR A 21 -4.74 -14.54 7.80
C TYR A 21 -3.42 -15.01 7.18
N VAL A 22 -2.39 -14.18 7.31
CA VAL A 22 -1.02 -14.53 6.93
C VAL A 22 -0.18 -14.62 8.20
N SER A 23 0.34 -15.80 8.45
CA SER A 23 1.08 -16.13 9.68
C SER A 23 2.41 -15.38 9.77
N PRO A 24 3.00 -15.26 10.97
CA PRO A 24 4.28 -14.58 11.14
C PRO A 24 5.37 -15.13 10.24
N ASN A 25 6.22 -14.23 9.73
CA ASN A 25 7.35 -14.55 8.86
C ASN A 25 6.97 -15.30 7.56
N SER A 26 5.71 -15.20 7.15
CA SER A 26 5.19 -15.79 5.91
C SER A 26 4.85 -14.70 4.91
N TYR A 27 4.60 -15.08 3.66
CA TYR A 27 4.14 -14.11 2.68
C TYR A 27 3.13 -14.71 1.70
N VAL A 28 2.36 -13.82 1.11
CA VAL A 28 1.51 -14.09 -0.05
C VAL A 28 2.04 -13.25 -1.22
N PHE A 29 2.27 -13.90 -2.34
CA PHE A 29 2.72 -13.27 -3.56
C PHE A 29 1.63 -13.35 -4.62
N VAL A 30 1.21 -12.21 -5.12
CA VAL A 30 0.15 -12.08 -6.13
C VAL A 30 0.75 -11.42 -7.36
N ASN A 31 0.65 -12.07 -8.49
CA ASN A 31 1.22 -11.63 -9.76
C ASN A 31 0.17 -11.62 -10.85
N ASN A 32 -0.14 -10.46 -11.40
CA ASN A 32 -1.13 -10.27 -12.46
C ASN A 32 -2.47 -10.96 -12.17
N ALA A 33 -2.97 -10.80 -10.94
CA ALA A 33 -4.17 -11.46 -10.46
C ALA A 33 -4.94 -10.61 -9.45
N TYR A 34 -6.21 -10.93 -9.27
CA TYR A 34 -7.07 -10.36 -8.25
C TYR A 34 -7.19 -11.32 -7.07
N VAL A 35 -7.04 -10.80 -5.85
CA VAL A 35 -7.37 -11.51 -4.63
C VAL A 35 -8.62 -10.88 -4.04
N TYR A 36 -9.66 -11.68 -3.85
CA TYR A 36 -10.87 -11.26 -3.17
C TYR A 36 -10.92 -11.84 -1.77
N VAL A 37 -11.08 -10.98 -0.78
CA VAL A 37 -11.27 -11.36 0.62
C VAL A 37 -12.62 -10.82 1.09
N GLY A 38 -13.53 -11.70 1.48
CA GLY A 38 -14.90 -11.33 1.86
C GLY A 38 -14.98 -10.40 3.06
N GLN A 39 -13.97 -10.43 3.94
CA GLN A 39 -13.89 -9.61 5.15
C GLN A 39 -12.49 -9.03 5.35
N ASP A 40 -11.92 -9.26 6.54
CA ASP A 40 -10.70 -8.64 7.01
C ASP A 40 -9.44 -9.35 6.52
N VAL A 41 -8.38 -8.57 6.38
CA VAL A 41 -7.02 -9.05 6.17
C VAL A 41 -6.20 -8.82 7.44
N ASN A 42 -5.60 -9.88 7.94
CA ASN A 42 -4.69 -9.83 9.07
C ASN A 42 -3.30 -10.32 8.61
N LEU A 43 -2.35 -9.40 8.53
CA LEU A 43 -0.95 -9.70 8.25
C LEU A 43 -0.19 -9.65 9.58
N ASP A 44 0.16 -10.80 10.13
CA ASP A 44 0.80 -10.89 11.44
C ASP A 44 2.27 -10.37 11.40
N ASN A 45 2.98 -10.48 12.49
CA ASN A 45 4.32 -9.92 12.62
C ASN A 45 5.28 -10.43 11.53
N ASN A 46 5.93 -9.52 10.82
CA ASN A 46 6.78 -9.80 9.65
C ASN A 46 6.08 -10.55 8.50
N ALA A 47 4.76 -10.66 8.51
CA ALA A 47 4.03 -11.17 7.36
C ALA A 47 4.02 -10.13 6.23
N ASN A 48 4.05 -10.59 4.99
CA ASN A 48 4.02 -9.70 3.84
C ASN A 48 3.02 -10.17 2.80
N MET A 49 2.33 -9.22 2.18
CA MET A 49 1.55 -9.46 0.97
C MET A 49 2.10 -8.60 -0.15
N TYR A 50 2.56 -9.24 -1.21
CA TYR A 50 3.15 -8.58 -2.37
C TYR A 50 2.14 -8.57 -3.51
N LEU A 51 1.78 -7.37 -3.98
CA LEU A 51 0.96 -7.18 -5.18
C LEU A 51 1.86 -6.68 -6.31
N ARG A 52 1.97 -7.45 -7.39
CA ARG A 52 2.83 -7.17 -8.54
C ARG A 52 2.05 -7.24 -9.85
N ASN A 53 2.56 -6.56 -10.88
CA ASN A 53 2.01 -6.61 -12.23
C ASN A 53 0.49 -6.36 -12.26
N SER A 54 0.07 -5.19 -11.81
CA SER A 54 -1.35 -4.77 -11.75
C SER A 54 -2.25 -5.65 -10.86
N SER A 55 -1.66 -6.46 -9.98
CA SER A 55 -2.44 -7.24 -9.01
C SER A 55 -3.18 -6.34 -8.03
N GLN A 56 -4.36 -6.77 -7.63
CA GLN A 56 -5.21 -6.01 -6.72
C GLN A 56 -5.75 -6.88 -5.59
N LEU A 57 -5.90 -6.26 -4.43
CA LEU A 57 -6.63 -6.81 -3.30
C LEU A 57 -8.01 -6.15 -3.25
N LEU A 58 -9.05 -6.95 -3.37
CA LEU A 58 -10.44 -6.54 -3.26
C LEU A 58 -11.02 -7.06 -1.95
N GLN A 59 -11.69 -6.20 -1.20
CA GLN A 59 -12.35 -6.58 0.05
C GLN A 59 -13.86 -6.38 -0.03
N GLY A 60 -14.62 -7.35 0.47
CA GLY A 60 -16.08 -7.33 0.42
C GLY A 60 -16.71 -6.49 1.51
N ASN A 61 -16.10 -6.38 2.69
CA ASN A 61 -16.64 -5.59 3.79
C ASN A 61 -16.18 -4.14 3.68
N THR A 62 -17.13 -3.24 3.45
CA THR A 62 -16.87 -1.81 3.25
C THR A 62 -17.31 -0.94 4.42
N THR A 63 -18.03 -1.47 5.42
CA THR A 63 -18.65 -0.66 6.46
C THR A 63 -17.72 -0.40 7.65
N THR A 64 -16.90 -1.36 8.03
CA THR A 64 -15.88 -1.21 9.07
C THR A 64 -14.67 -2.06 8.67
N SER A 65 -13.56 -1.42 8.35
CA SER A 65 -12.31 -2.15 8.14
C SER A 65 -11.78 -2.63 9.48
N SER A 66 -11.66 -3.94 9.63
CA SER A 66 -10.99 -4.57 10.77
C SER A 66 -9.60 -5.10 10.40
N ASN A 67 -9.06 -4.66 9.28
CA ASN A 67 -7.70 -5.00 8.87
C ASN A 67 -6.71 -4.66 9.98
N ARG A 68 -5.82 -5.59 10.28
CA ARG A 68 -4.90 -5.48 11.41
C ARG A 68 -3.61 -6.26 11.18
N GLY A 69 -2.73 -6.17 12.15
CA GLY A 69 -1.46 -6.87 12.17
C GLY A 69 -0.28 -5.94 11.98
N LEU A 70 0.92 -6.45 12.22
CA LEU A 70 2.19 -5.73 12.11
C LEU A 70 2.93 -6.04 10.79
N GLY A 71 2.30 -6.81 9.93
CA GLY A 71 2.81 -7.12 8.60
C GLY A 71 2.66 -5.96 7.62
N ASN A 72 3.11 -6.15 6.40
CA ASN A 72 3.12 -5.12 5.37
C ASN A 72 2.37 -5.57 4.12
N LEU A 73 1.60 -4.64 3.56
CA LEU A 73 1.12 -4.73 2.19
C LEU A 73 2.10 -3.97 1.30
N SER A 74 2.73 -4.67 0.37
CA SER A 74 3.67 -4.09 -0.59
C SER A 74 3.01 -4.01 -1.96
N VAL A 75 2.76 -2.78 -2.40
CA VAL A 75 2.19 -2.51 -3.73
C VAL A 75 3.27 -1.86 -4.58
N PHE A 76 3.51 -2.42 -5.77
CA PHE A 76 4.36 -1.77 -6.74
C PHE A 76 3.55 -0.75 -7.53
N GLN A 77 4.08 0.46 -7.62
CA GLN A 77 3.52 1.55 -8.40
C GLN A 77 4.64 2.24 -9.18
N GLU A 78 4.41 2.48 -10.46
CA GLU A 78 5.35 3.14 -11.34
C GLU A 78 4.96 4.60 -11.56
N GLY A 79 5.94 5.50 -11.43
CA GLY A 79 5.77 6.89 -11.80
C GLY A 79 5.90 7.07 -13.31
N THR A 80 5.04 7.88 -13.89
CA THR A 80 5.04 8.19 -15.32
C THR A 80 5.71 9.52 -15.67
N SER A 81 6.05 10.31 -14.65
CA SER A 81 6.67 11.64 -14.82
C SER A 81 8.16 11.59 -14.47
N ASN A 82 8.95 12.34 -15.25
CA ASN A 82 10.35 12.60 -14.96
C ASN A 82 10.52 13.74 -13.93
N GLN A 83 11.75 14.20 -13.70
CA GLN A 83 12.08 15.27 -12.74
C GLN A 83 11.43 16.63 -13.04
N TYR A 84 10.74 16.81 -14.14
CA TYR A 84 10.03 18.06 -14.48
C TYR A 84 8.52 18.00 -14.23
N GLY A 85 7.99 16.83 -13.92
CA GLY A 85 6.55 16.60 -13.72
C GLY A 85 6.22 16.03 -12.34
N TYR A 86 4.94 16.01 -12.02
CA TYR A 86 4.41 15.41 -10.81
C TYR A 86 3.67 14.13 -11.11
N ASN A 87 3.81 13.16 -10.21
CA ASN A 87 2.95 12.02 -10.11
C ASN A 87 1.95 12.23 -8.98
N TYR A 88 0.76 11.70 -9.15
CA TYR A 88 -0.31 11.71 -8.14
C TYR A 88 -0.45 10.30 -7.60
N TRP A 89 -0.31 10.16 -6.30
CA TRP A 89 -0.25 8.89 -5.62
C TRP A 89 -1.36 8.77 -4.59
N CYS A 90 -1.75 7.56 -4.31
CA CYS A 90 -2.63 7.23 -3.20
C CYS A 90 -2.23 5.84 -2.68
N SER A 91 -2.19 5.67 -1.36
CA SER A 91 -2.02 4.36 -0.75
C SER A 91 -3.29 3.99 0.01
N PRO A 92 -3.87 2.82 -0.25
CA PRO A 92 -5.03 2.36 0.50
C PRO A 92 -4.70 1.98 1.94
N VAL A 93 -3.42 1.82 2.26
CA VAL A 93 -2.91 1.42 3.57
C VAL A 93 -1.91 2.45 4.10
N GLY A 94 -1.85 2.55 5.42
CA GLY A 94 -0.90 3.40 6.13
C GLY A 94 0.15 2.58 6.91
N VAL A 95 0.54 3.08 8.07
CA VAL A 95 1.48 2.37 8.94
C VAL A 95 0.79 1.16 9.58
N PRO A 96 1.42 -0.02 9.57
CA PRO A 96 0.89 -1.21 10.23
C PRO A 96 0.54 -0.97 11.70
N SER A 97 -0.55 -1.57 12.16
CA SER A 97 -1.00 -1.49 13.55
C SER A 97 -1.48 -2.86 14.02
N ALA A 98 -1.16 -3.22 15.25
CA ALA A 98 -1.68 -4.41 15.90
C ALA A 98 -3.18 -4.30 16.24
N SER A 99 -3.70 -3.08 16.32
CA SER A 99 -5.12 -2.78 16.49
C SER A 99 -5.81 -2.64 15.14
N VAL A 100 -7.11 -2.43 15.17
CA VAL A 100 -7.92 -2.17 13.98
C VAL A 100 -7.50 -0.86 13.31
N GLY A 101 -7.39 -0.90 11.99
CA GLY A 101 -7.09 0.25 11.16
C GLY A 101 -5.59 0.45 10.89
N ASN A 102 -5.31 1.56 10.24
CA ASN A 102 -3.96 1.97 9.85
C ASN A 102 -3.73 3.41 10.31
N ALA A 103 -2.52 3.69 10.77
CA ALA A 103 -2.11 5.06 11.09
C ALA A 103 -1.68 5.82 9.82
N ALA A 104 -1.65 7.15 9.92
CA ALA A 104 -1.09 8.00 8.86
C ALA A 104 0.37 7.64 8.57
N PHE A 105 0.77 7.80 7.33
CA PHE A 105 2.12 7.49 6.84
C PHE A 105 2.78 8.72 6.20
N GLY A 106 4.03 8.56 5.80
CA GLY A 106 4.79 9.53 5.04
C GLY A 106 5.69 8.84 4.03
N ILE A 107 6.37 9.62 3.19
CA ILE A 107 7.25 9.11 2.13
C ILE A 107 8.45 8.30 2.64
N THR A 108 8.74 8.33 3.94
CA THR A 108 9.73 7.44 4.57
C THR A 108 9.36 5.96 4.51
N ARG A 109 8.12 5.64 4.13
CA ARG A 109 7.66 4.26 3.90
C ARG A 109 7.84 3.81 2.45
N LEU A 110 8.29 4.69 1.57
CA LEU A 110 8.55 4.35 0.18
C LEU A 110 9.86 3.58 0.06
N ASN A 111 9.86 2.61 -0.82
CA ASN A 111 11.00 1.74 -1.07
C ASN A 111 11.25 1.65 -2.57
N ARG A 112 12.51 1.45 -2.93
CA ARG A 112 12.90 1.05 -4.29
C ARG A 112 12.81 -0.47 -4.40
N PRO A 113 11.98 -1.01 -5.28
CA PRO A 113 12.02 -2.44 -5.59
C PRO A 113 13.39 -2.84 -6.15
N THR A 114 13.98 -3.90 -5.62
CA THR A 114 15.24 -4.48 -6.09
C THR A 114 15.06 -5.86 -6.67
N ALA A 115 13.95 -6.52 -6.33
CA ALA A 115 13.45 -7.75 -6.93
C ALA A 115 11.95 -7.89 -6.60
N LEU A 116 11.32 -8.97 -7.03
CA LEU A 116 9.87 -9.19 -6.86
C LEU A 116 9.38 -9.09 -5.41
N ILE A 117 10.17 -9.54 -4.46
CA ILE A 117 9.83 -9.56 -3.02
C ILE A 117 10.85 -8.80 -2.14
N THR A 118 11.81 -8.14 -2.75
CA THR A 118 12.81 -7.35 -2.02
C THR A 118 12.80 -5.90 -2.44
N SER A 119 13.12 -5.02 -1.50
CA SER A 119 13.21 -3.59 -1.74
C SER A 119 14.21 -2.94 -0.79
N SER A 120 14.74 -1.79 -1.19
CA SER A 120 15.59 -0.93 -0.36
C SER A 120 14.84 0.35 0.01
N PRO A 121 14.93 0.85 1.26
CA PRO A 121 14.31 2.11 1.65
C PRO A 121 14.76 3.27 0.75
N ALA A 122 13.82 4.13 0.35
CA ALA A 122 14.16 5.35 -0.36
C ALA A 122 14.89 6.33 0.56
N THR A 123 15.90 7.01 0.03
CA THR A 123 16.60 8.10 0.73
C THR A 123 15.79 9.38 0.60
N ILE A 124 15.33 9.94 1.71
CA ILE A 124 14.58 11.17 1.71
C ILE A 124 15.55 12.36 1.84
N LEU A 125 15.61 13.17 0.79
CA LEU A 125 16.48 14.33 0.71
C LEU A 125 15.83 15.54 1.43
N PRO A 126 16.63 16.43 2.00
CA PRO A 126 16.12 17.63 2.68
C PRO A 126 15.38 18.56 1.70
N SER A 127 14.52 19.43 2.23
CA SER A 127 13.67 20.34 1.44
C SER A 127 14.46 21.38 0.61
N GLY A 128 15.73 21.57 0.89
CA GLY A 128 16.63 22.39 0.06
C GLY A 128 17.06 21.73 -1.25
N THR A 129 16.90 20.41 -1.39
CA THR A 129 17.23 19.66 -2.60
C THR A 129 16.05 19.71 -3.57
N LEU A 130 16.36 19.98 -4.86
CA LEU A 130 15.32 20.16 -5.88
C LEU A 130 14.92 18.83 -6.55
N ASP A 131 15.86 17.91 -6.73
CA ASP A 131 15.64 16.69 -7.50
C ASP A 131 16.11 15.45 -6.74
N GLY A 132 15.31 14.40 -6.86
CA GLY A 132 15.70 13.05 -6.49
C GLY A 132 16.30 12.30 -7.69
N VAL A 133 16.88 11.14 -7.42
CA VAL A 133 17.51 10.28 -8.43
C VAL A 133 17.10 8.84 -8.21
N ALA A 134 16.75 8.16 -9.28
CA ALA A 134 16.53 6.71 -9.28
C ALA A 134 17.60 5.97 -10.10
N THR A 135 18.06 4.85 -9.57
CA THR A 135 18.89 3.87 -10.25
C THR A 135 18.24 2.50 -10.09
N ASN A 136 18.81 1.46 -10.69
CA ASN A 136 18.29 0.10 -10.57
C ASN A 136 18.19 -0.41 -9.12
N SER A 137 18.99 0.11 -8.20
CA SER A 137 19.06 -0.36 -6.82
C SER A 137 18.78 0.69 -5.76
N SER A 138 18.65 1.97 -6.14
CA SER A 138 18.47 3.05 -5.20
C SER A 138 17.43 4.07 -5.69
N LEU A 139 16.78 4.72 -4.74
CA LEU A 139 15.84 5.80 -4.98
C LEU A 139 16.10 6.89 -3.96
N SER A 140 16.26 8.14 -4.41
CA SER A 140 16.23 9.31 -3.55
C SER A 140 15.07 10.23 -3.96
N ILE A 141 14.39 10.80 -2.97
CA ILE A 141 13.18 11.61 -3.17
C ILE A 141 13.40 12.97 -2.51
N ALA A 142 13.18 14.05 -3.25
CA ALA A 142 13.23 15.40 -2.72
C ALA A 142 11.93 15.71 -1.93
N SER A 143 12.01 15.86 -0.62
CA SER A 143 10.85 16.10 0.25
C SER A 143 10.15 17.43 -0.04
N ARG A 144 10.81 18.36 -0.71
CA ARG A 144 10.28 19.68 -1.08
C ARG A 144 8.96 19.62 -1.85
N TRP A 145 8.75 18.60 -2.63
CA TRP A 145 7.64 18.51 -3.59
C TRP A 145 6.52 17.58 -3.16
N ILE A 146 6.46 17.27 -1.87
CA ILE A 146 5.41 16.39 -1.33
C ILE A 146 4.30 17.24 -0.75
N TYR A 147 3.14 17.18 -1.39
CA TYR A 147 1.95 17.91 -1.00
C TYR A 147 0.73 17.00 -1.04
N LYS A 148 -0.27 17.31 -0.22
CA LYS A 148 -1.59 16.70 -0.29
C LYS A 148 -2.65 17.77 -0.53
N PHE A 149 -3.75 17.37 -1.17
CA PHE A 149 -4.83 18.27 -1.51
C PHE A 149 -5.98 18.11 -0.51
N VAL A 150 -6.15 19.09 0.34
CA VAL A 150 -7.12 19.04 1.43
C VAL A 150 -8.36 19.85 1.06
N GLN A 151 -9.55 19.22 1.16
CA GLN A 151 -10.85 19.84 0.90
C GLN A 151 -11.13 20.33 -0.55
N SER A 152 -10.27 20.17 -1.44
CA SER A 152 -10.35 20.16 -2.92
C SER A 152 -11.30 21.14 -3.66
N ASN A 153 -11.62 22.29 -3.11
CA ASN A 153 -12.47 23.27 -3.81
C ASN A 153 -11.73 24.50 -4.35
N GLN A 154 -10.45 24.68 -3.99
CA GLN A 154 -9.61 25.77 -4.47
C GLN A 154 -8.15 25.35 -4.66
N TYR A 155 -7.47 25.90 -5.65
CA TYR A 155 -6.06 25.58 -5.94
C TYR A 155 -5.10 25.83 -4.77
N GLY A 156 -5.37 26.82 -3.94
CA GLY A 156 -4.55 27.15 -2.76
C GLY A 156 -4.61 26.16 -1.61
N GLN A 157 -5.34 25.05 -1.73
CA GLN A 157 -5.52 24.05 -0.67
C GLN A 157 -4.49 22.90 -0.71
N TRP A 158 -3.43 23.08 -1.45
CA TRP A 158 -2.28 22.20 -1.37
C TRP A 158 -1.54 22.39 -0.04
N ALA A 159 -1.56 21.39 0.81
CA ALA A 159 -0.88 21.37 2.08
C ALA A 159 0.49 20.69 1.94
N TYR A 160 1.54 21.36 2.35
CA TYR A 160 2.89 20.80 2.37
C TYR A 160 2.99 19.64 3.38
N VAL A 161 3.54 18.55 2.95
CA VAL A 161 3.76 17.33 3.75
C VAL A 161 5.26 17.14 4.04
N GLY A 162 6.10 17.31 3.04
CA GLY A 162 7.52 17.03 3.14
C GLY A 162 7.77 15.56 3.52
N ASN A 163 8.51 15.34 4.60
CA ASN A 163 8.79 14.01 5.14
C ASN A 163 7.91 13.64 6.36
N ALA A 164 6.91 14.45 6.69
CA ALA A 164 6.02 14.17 7.81
C ALA A 164 5.08 12.99 7.54
N SER A 165 4.76 12.24 8.58
CA SER A 165 3.81 11.12 8.53
C SER A 165 2.38 11.62 8.75
N THR A 166 1.84 12.36 7.80
CA THR A 166 0.52 13.01 7.89
C THR A 166 -0.42 12.66 6.74
N ILE A 167 -0.07 11.71 5.88
CA ILE A 167 -0.91 11.22 4.79
C ILE A 167 -1.77 10.09 5.33
N ASN A 168 -3.07 10.24 5.29
CA ASN A 168 -3.98 9.19 5.74
C ASN A 168 -4.13 8.10 4.66
N PRO A 169 -4.45 6.85 5.04
CA PRO A 169 -4.85 5.83 4.09
C PRO A 169 -5.99 6.34 3.19
N GLY A 170 -5.88 6.14 1.89
CA GLY A 170 -6.83 6.63 0.90
C GLY A 170 -6.70 8.12 0.54
N GLU A 171 -5.83 8.87 1.19
CA GLU A 171 -5.59 10.28 0.88
C GLU A 171 -4.61 10.43 -0.29
N GLY A 172 -4.97 11.26 -1.26
CA GLY A 172 -4.12 11.57 -2.41
C GLY A 172 -2.97 12.52 -2.05
N PHE A 173 -1.80 12.28 -2.61
CA PHE A 173 -0.64 13.17 -2.48
C PHE A 173 0.14 13.26 -3.79
N THR A 174 0.92 14.33 -3.93
CA THR A 174 1.80 14.52 -5.09
C THR A 174 3.23 14.22 -4.71
N MET A 175 3.98 13.77 -5.68
CA MET A 175 5.42 13.62 -5.58
C MET A 175 6.04 13.93 -6.95
N LYS A 176 7.03 14.80 -6.99
CA LYS A 176 7.78 15.09 -8.21
C LYS A 176 8.49 13.82 -8.68
N GLY A 177 8.52 13.59 -9.96
CA GLY A 177 9.32 12.54 -10.55
C GLY A 177 10.82 12.72 -10.28
N VAL A 178 11.60 11.70 -10.53
CA VAL A 178 13.04 11.68 -10.25
C VAL A 178 13.83 11.61 -11.55
N SER A 179 15.09 12.02 -11.49
CA SER A 179 16.05 11.84 -12.58
C SER A 179 16.77 10.49 -12.46
N GLY A 180 17.60 10.17 -13.45
CA GLY A 180 18.43 8.98 -13.46
C GLY A 180 17.97 7.91 -14.45
N THR A 181 18.66 6.78 -14.43
CA THR A 181 18.34 5.64 -15.27
C THR A 181 17.52 4.65 -14.46
N ASP A 182 16.22 4.76 -14.57
CA ASP A 182 15.33 3.80 -13.96
C ASP A 182 15.00 2.70 -14.95
N THR A 183 15.46 1.49 -14.68
CA THR A 183 14.93 0.30 -15.33
C THR A 183 13.99 -0.37 -14.34
N VAL A 184 12.74 -0.47 -14.69
CA VAL A 184 11.71 -1.10 -13.87
C VAL A 184 12.03 -2.58 -13.73
N ILE A 185 12.45 -2.97 -12.54
CA ILE A 185 12.83 -4.36 -12.26
C ILE A 185 11.60 -5.23 -11.97
N ALA A 186 10.49 -4.62 -11.55
CA ALA A 186 9.35 -5.37 -11.04
C ALA A 186 8.43 -5.97 -12.12
N ASP A 187 8.51 -5.49 -13.34
CA ASP A 187 7.70 -5.99 -14.47
C ASP A 187 8.40 -7.07 -15.31
N THR A 188 9.64 -7.35 -15.04
CA THR A 188 10.30 -8.48 -15.68
C THR A 188 10.02 -9.73 -14.88
N ASN A 189 9.19 -10.59 -15.42
CA ASN A 189 8.89 -11.94 -14.92
C ASN A 189 10.12 -12.75 -14.57
#